data_985ba3102501684ac0da46a990f25a65
#
_entry.id   985ba3102501684ac0da46a990f25a65
#
_cell.length_a   1.000
_cell.length_b   1.000
_cell.length_c   1.000
_cell.angle_alpha   90.00
_cell.angle_beta   90.00
_cell.angle_gamma   90.00
#
_symmetry.space_group_name_H-M   'P 1'
#
loop_
_entity.id
_entity.type
_entity.pdbx_description
1 polymer ?
#
loop_
_entity_poly.entity_id
_entity_poly.type
_entity_poly.pdbx_seq_one_letter_code
_entity_poly.pdbx_strand_id
1 'polypeptide(L)'
;TGKTVTLQTIAEQFSANGVPVFLADVKGDLSGIAMAGSPEFKNADKLEARAKEIGLTDYAYRDNPAVFWDLYGEQGHPIRTTISEMGPLLLARLMDLNDTQEGVLNIAFRYADDNGLLLIDLEDLQSVLVACAEAAKELGVRYGNISKASVGTIQRQLLAFESQGAAKFFGEPAFEINDFLRCDEGGRGYLNILAAEKLMQSPKLYATFL
;
A
#
# COMPACT_ATOMS: atom_id res chain seq x y z
N THR A 1 -27.91 -0.46 4.73
CA THR A 1 -27.41 -1.07 5.96
C THR A 1 -26.57 -0.12 6.83
N GLY A 2 -26.21 1.07 6.34
CA GLY A 2 -25.49 2.11 7.09
C GLY A 2 -24.02 1.85 7.42
N LYS A 3 -23.41 0.75 6.92
CA LYS A 3 -22.01 0.40 7.26
C LYS A 3 -21.02 1.51 6.90
N THR A 4 -21.06 2.01 5.67
CA THR A 4 -20.17 3.08 5.19
C THR A 4 -20.35 4.35 6.03
N VAL A 5 -21.60 4.75 6.30
CA VAL A 5 -21.89 5.93 7.13
C VAL A 5 -21.33 5.77 8.55
N THR A 6 -21.44 4.59 9.15
CA THR A 6 -20.87 4.32 10.48
C THR A 6 -19.34 4.46 10.46
N LEU A 7 -18.66 3.92 9.45
CA LEU A 7 -17.21 4.06 9.30
C LEU A 7 -16.81 5.52 9.10
N GLN A 8 -17.53 6.26 8.26
CA GLN A 8 -17.30 7.69 8.05
C GLN A 8 -17.45 8.48 9.36
N THR A 9 -18.52 8.25 10.12
CA THR A 9 -18.75 8.92 11.40
C THR A 9 -17.64 8.62 12.41
N ILE A 10 -17.17 7.36 12.50
CA ILE A 10 -16.06 6.99 13.37
C ILE A 10 -14.77 7.71 12.93
N ALA A 11 -14.48 7.72 11.64
CA ALA A 11 -13.30 8.37 11.08
C ALA A 11 -13.30 9.88 11.34
N GLU A 12 -14.43 10.56 11.14
CA GLU A 12 -14.61 11.98 11.46
C GLU A 12 -14.33 12.27 12.93
N GLN A 13 -14.86 11.45 13.84
CA GLN A 13 -14.66 11.65 15.27
C GLN A 13 -13.21 11.45 15.69
N PHE A 14 -12.52 10.44 15.14
CA PHE A 14 -11.09 10.27 15.37
C PHE A 14 -10.29 11.47 14.84
N SER A 15 -10.54 11.89 13.60
CA SER A 15 -9.91 13.07 13.00
C SER A 15 -10.10 14.33 13.85
N ALA A 16 -11.33 14.61 14.26
CA ALA A 16 -11.66 15.76 15.10
C ALA A 16 -10.94 15.75 16.47
N ASN A 17 -10.58 14.58 16.99
CA ASN A 17 -9.83 14.40 18.22
C ASN A 17 -8.30 14.31 18.00
N GLY A 18 -7.80 14.65 16.82
CA GLY A 18 -6.36 14.66 16.50
C GLY A 18 -5.77 13.28 16.21
N VAL A 19 -6.62 12.28 15.94
CA VAL A 19 -6.17 10.92 15.64
C VAL A 19 -6.22 10.69 14.13
N PRO A 20 -5.08 10.49 13.45
CA PRO A 20 -5.06 10.11 12.04
C PRO A 20 -5.73 8.76 11.81
N VAL A 21 -6.39 8.61 10.67
CA VAL A 21 -7.14 7.40 10.32
C VAL A 21 -6.71 6.91 8.95
N PHE A 22 -6.55 5.60 8.78
CA PHE A 22 -6.36 4.96 7.50
C PHE A 22 -7.61 4.18 7.09
N LEU A 23 -8.09 4.41 5.86
CA LEU A 23 -9.28 3.80 5.29
C LEU A 23 -8.97 3.21 3.91
N ALA A 24 -9.33 1.95 3.68
CA ALA A 24 -9.29 1.36 2.34
C ALA A 24 -10.66 1.51 1.66
N ASP A 25 -10.72 2.34 0.62
CA ASP A 25 -11.93 2.56 -0.16
C ASP A 25 -12.00 1.58 -1.33
N VAL A 26 -12.75 0.51 -1.14
CA VAL A 26 -12.95 -0.57 -2.12
C VAL A 26 -14.03 -0.24 -3.16
N LYS A 27 -14.88 0.75 -2.87
CA LYS A 27 -16.06 1.06 -3.70
C LYS A 27 -16.08 2.48 -4.25
N GLY A 28 -15.13 3.33 -3.86
CA GLY A 28 -15.11 4.74 -4.24
C GLY A 28 -16.18 5.58 -3.54
N ASP A 29 -16.75 5.08 -2.40
CA ASP A 29 -17.85 5.75 -1.70
C ASP A 29 -17.41 6.52 -0.44
N LEU A 30 -16.11 6.52 -0.12
CA LEU A 30 -15.55 7.24 1.04
C LEU A 30 -15.05 8.66 0.70
N SER A 31 -14.78 8.96 -0.56
CA SER A 31 -14.17 10.23 -0.99
C SER A 31 -14.97 11.47 -0.56
N GLY A 32 -16.30 11.35 -0.45
CA GLY A 32 -17.18 12.43 -0.02
C GLY A 32 -16.89 12.95 1.39
N ILE A 33 -16.22 12.18 2.25
CA ILE A 33 -15.89 12.60 3.63
C ILE A 33 -14.91 13.79 3.66
N ALA A 34 -14.14 14.01 2.58
CA ALA A 34 -13.19 15.13 2.48
C ALA A 34 -13.86 16.48 2.30
N MET A 35 -15.13 16.51 1.90
CA MET A 35 -15.85 17.76 1.62
C MET A 35 -16.99 17.99 2.60
N ALA A 36 -17.19 19.24 2.96
CA ALA A 36 -18.36 19.64 3.73
C ALA A 36 -19.65 19.26 2.98
N GLY A 37 -20.63 18.73 3.71
CA GLY A 37 -21.96 18.56 3.18
C GLY A 37 -22.62 19.92 2.91
N SER A 38 -23.85 19.89 2.36
CA SER A 38 -24.61 21.09 2.06
C SER A 38 -26.08 20.89 2.46
N PRO A 39 -26.78 21.93 2.96
CA PRO A 39 -28.22 21.89 3.19
C PRO A 39 -29.00 21.68 1.89
N GLU A 40 -28.40 21.92 0.72
CA GLU A 40 -29.01 21.69 -0.59
C GLU A 40 -28.94 20.22 -1.03
N PHE A 41 -28.23 19.38 -0.28
CA PHE A 41 -28.15 17.96 -0.60
C PHE A 41 -29.51 17.29 -0.48
N LYS A 42 -29.87 16.46 -1.45
CA LYS A 42 -31.19 15.80 -1.59
C LYS A 42 -31.75 15.14 -0.31
N ASN A 43 -30.87 14.70 0.59
CA ASN A 43 -31.25 14.04 1.84
C ASN A 43 -30.88 14.86 3.09
N ALA A 44 -30.55 16.14 2.95
CA ALA A 44 -30.14 16.99 4.08
C ALA A 44 -31.19 17.02 5.20
N ASP A 45 -32.45 17.26 4.85
CA ASP A 45 -33.57 17.29 5.83
C ASP A 45 -33.67 15.99 6.64
N LYS A 46 -33.45 14.84 6.00
CA LYS A 46 -33.49 13.53 6.68
C LYS A 46 -32.30 13.35 7.62
N LEU A 47 -31.13 13.82 7.22
CA LEU A 47 -29.93 13.75 8.07
C LEU A 47 -30.06 14.67 9.29
N GLU A 48 -30.55 15.89 9.09
CA GLU A 48 -30.81 16.85 10.17
C GLU A 48 -31.88 16.35 11.11
N ALA A 49 -32.98 15.80 10.59
CA ALA A 49 -34.05 15.22 11.40
C ALA A 49 -33.50 14.05 12.25
N ARG A 50 -32.67 13.20 11.64
CA ARG A 50 -32.03 12.08 12.34
C ARG A 50 -31.05 12.55 13.39
N ALA A 51 -30.23 13.58 13.10
CA ALA A 51 -29.34 14.18 14.09
C ALA A 51 -30.08 14.67 15.32
N LYS A 52 -31.22 15.37 15.15
CA LYS A 52 -32.09 15.83 16.23
C LYS A 52 -32.69 14.65 17.02
N GLU A 53 -33.16 13.61 16.31
CA GLU A 53 -33.77 12.42 16.93
C GLU A 53 -32.78 11.70 17.87
N ILE A 54 -31.52 11.59 17.47
CA ILE A 54 -30.47 10.92 18.27
C ILE A 54 -29.77 11.85 19.26
N GLY A 55 -30.21 13.12 19.39
CA GLY A 55 -29.68 14.08 20.33
C GLY A 55 -28.32 14.65 19.97
N LEU A 56 -27.96 14.64 18.69
CA LEU A 56 -26.69 15.22 18.19
C LEU A 56 -26.82 16.75 18.12
N THR A 57 -26.38 17.45 19.17
CA THR A 57 -26.58 18.88 19.32
C THR A 57 -25.61 19.75 18.55
N ASP A 58 -24.46 19.18 18.14
CA ASP A 58 -23.37 19.84 17.43
C ASP A 58 -23.29 19.44 15.94
N TYR A 59 -24.40 18.91 15.39
CA TYR A 59 -24.46 18.55 13.98
C TYR A 59 -24.20 19.77 13.08
N ALA A 60 -23.17 19.70 12.26
CA ALA A 60 -22.81 20.74 11.32
C ALA A 60 -22.15 20.13 10.07
N TYR A 61 -22.29 20.82 8.95
CA TYR A 61 -21.58 20.47 7.72
C TYR A 61 -20.13 20.93 7.85
N ARG A 62 -19.21 19.95 7.93
CA ARG A 62 -17.77 20.20 8.08
C ARG A 62 -17.00 19.37 7.03
N ASP A 63 -15.91 19.92 6.58
CA ASP A 63 -14.88 19.17 5.84
C ASP A 63 -13.99 18.40 6.80
N ASN A 64 -13.28 17.41 6.28
CA ASN A 64 -12.24 16.71 7.02
C ASN A 64 -10.93 16.79 6.23
N PRO A 65 -9.78 16.95 6.93
CA PRO A 65 -8.49 16.90 6.27
C PRO A 65 -8.27 15.48 5.71
N ALA A 66 -8.17 15.34 4.40
CA ALA A 66 -8.03 14.04 3.76
C ALA A 66 -6.85 14.02 2.79
N VAL A 67 -6.17 12.88 2.73
CA VAL A 67 -5.15 12.57 1.74
C VAL A 67 -5.59 11.30 1.01
N PHE A 68 -5.59 11.37 -0.32
CA PHE A 68 -5.92 10.22 -1.15
C PHE A 68 -4.64 9.54 -1.62
N TRP A 69 -4.59 8.24 -1.42
CA TRP A 69 -3.47 7.36 -1.77
C TRP A 69 -3.90 6.37 -2.85
N ASP A 70 -2.99 6.08 -3.78
CA ASP A 70 -3.24 5.11 -4.83
C ASP A 70 -1.92 4.43 -5.25
N LEU A 71 -1.87 3.11 -5.22
CA LEU A 71 -0.70 2.35 -5.67
C LEU A 71 -0.34 2.64 -7.14
N TYR A 72 -1.34 2.96 -7.95
CA TYR A 72 -1.15 3.22 -9.38
C TYR A 72 -0.91 4.70 -9.70
N GLY A 73 -1.09 5.60 -8.71
CA GLY A 73 -0.91 7.03 -8.87
C GLY A 73 -1.91 7.70 -9.82
N GLU A 74 -3.11 7.12 -9.99
CA GLU A 74 -4.13 7.63 -10.90
C GLU A 74 -5.19 8.47 -10.19
N GLN A 75 -5.53 8.11 -8.95
CA GLN A 75 -6.60 8.73 -8.15
C GLN A 75 -6.09 9.38 -6.85
N GLY A 76 -4.80 9.32 -6.60
CA GLY A 76 -4.20 9.84 -5.38
C GLY A 76 -2.68 9.90 -5.46
N HIS A 77 -2.07 10.24 -4.32
CA HIS A 77 -0.62 10.20 -4.19
C HIS A 77 -0.11 8.76 -4.31
N PRO A 78 0.92 8.50 -5.11
CA PRO A 78 1.46 7.15 -5.23
C PRO A 78 2.08 6.71 -3.89
N ILE A 79 1.78 5.46 -3.51
CA ILE A 79 2.48 4.79 -2.42
C ILE A 79 3.50 3.87 -3.07
N ARG A 80 4.76 4.05 -2.71
CA ARG A 80 5.86 3.23 -3.20
C ARG A 80 6.67 2.68 -2.05
N THR A 81 7.32 1.56 -2.31
CA THR A 81 8.34 0.98 -1.42
C THR A 81 9.52 0.53 -2.26
N THR A 82 10.68 0.40 -1.66
CA THR A 82 11.82 -0.22 -2.33
C THR A 82 11.75 -1.74 -2.18
N ILE A 83 12.42 -2.44 -3.10
CA ILE A 83 12.61 -3.89 -3.00
C ILE A 83 13.33 -4.23 -1.69
N SER A 84 14.34 -3.44 -1.29
CA SER A 84 15.06 -3.62 -0.03
C SER A 84 14.14 -3.55 1.19
N GLU A 85 13.23 -2.58 1.25
CA GLU A 85 12.29 -2.43 2.37
C GLU A 85 11.24 -3.53 2.43
N MET A 86 10.74 -3.96 1.27
CA MET A 86 9.81 -5.09 1.18
C MET A 86 10.45 -6.37 1.73
N GLY A 87 11.71 -6.60 1.39
CA GLY A 87 12.46 -7.77 1.81
C GLY A 87 12.08 -9.07 1.09
N PRO A 88 12.96 -10.08 1.18
CA PRO A 88 12.81 -11.32 0.41
C PRO A 88 11.62 -12.18 0.84
N LEU A 89 11.24 -12.16 2.12
CA LEU A 89 10.15 -12.98 2.65
C LEU A 89 8.78 -12.57 2.07
N LEU A 90 8.48 -11.27 2.08
CA LEU A 90 7.21 -10.75 1.55
C LEU A 90 7.16 -10.91 0.03
N LEU A 91 8.27 -10.64 -0.66
CA LEU A 91 8.37 -10.84 -2.11
C LEU A 91 8.17 -12.32 -2.50
N ALA A 92 8.78 -13.26 -1.75
CA ALA A 92 8.59 -14.68 -1.98
C ALA A 92 7.12 -15.09 -1.88
N ARG A 93 6.41 -14.58 -0.89
CA ARG A 93 4.96 -14.81 -0.71
C ARG A 93 4.13 -14.20 -1.84
N LEU A 94 4.44 -12.95 -2.24
CA LEU A 94 3.77 -12.29 -3.36
C LEU A 94 3.90 -13.09 -4.66
N MET A 95 5.07 -13.63 -4.90
CA MET A 95 5.40 -14.39 -6.11
C MET A 95 5.09 -15.88 -6.02
N ASP A 96 4.48 -16.40 -4.92
CA ASP A 96 4.25 -17.81 -4.66
C ASP A 96 5.50 -18.70 -4.84
N LEU A 97 6.62 -18.25 -4.34
CA LEU A 97 7.87 -19.00 -4.42
C LEU A 97 7.85 -20.17 -3.43
N ASN A 98 8.42 -21.30 -3.83
CA ASN A 98 8.67 -22.41 -2.90
C ASN A 98 9.94 -22.15 -2.09
N ASP A 99 10.18 -22.97 -1.05
CA ASP A 99 11.31 -22.84 -0.11
C ASP A 99 12.68 -22.75 -0.81
N THR A 100 12.86 -23.49 -1.90
CA THR A 100 14.13 -23.48 -2.69
C THR A 100 14.30 -22.15 -3.42
N GLN A 101 13.24 -21.61 -3.98
CA GLN A 101 13.24 -20.34 -4.70
C GLN A 101 13.37 -19.16 -3.71
N GLU A 102 12.67 -19.23 -2.58
CA GLU A 102 12.82 -18.27 -1.48
C GLU A 102 14.26 -18.26 -0.97
N GLY A 103 14.91 -19.43 -0.81
CA GLY A 103 16.32 -19.54 -0.48
C GLY A 103 17.23 -18.82 -1.47
N VAL A 104 16.98 -18.98 -2.77
CA VAL A 104 17.74 -18.26 -3.81
C VAL A 104 17.47 -16.74 -3.76
N LEU A 105 16.24 -16.33 -3.51
CA LEU A 105 15.91 -14.91 -3.35
C LEU A 105 16.62 -14.31 -2.12
N ASN A 106 16.66 -15.01 -0.98
CA ASN A 106 17.42 -14.60 0.19
C ASN A 106 18.91 -14.43 -0.09
N ILE A 107 19.49 -15.33 -0.91
CA ILE A 107 20.89 -15.22 -1.33
C ILE A 107 21.09 -13.96 -2.18
N ALA A 108 20.18 -13.66 -3.09
CA ALA A 108 20.26 -12.45 -3.93
C ALA A 108 20.25 -11.16 -3.09
N PHE A 109 19.38 -11.08 -2.08
CA PHE A 109 19.37 -9.96 -1.16
C PHE A 109 20.68 -9.86 -0.36
N ARG A 110 21.14 -10.98 0.18
CA ARG A 110 22.41 -11.02 0.91
C ARG A 110 23.60 -10.64 0.06
N TYR A 111 23.61 -11.07 -1.20
CA TYR A 111 24.64 -10.69 -2.18
C TYR A 111 24.61 -9.18 -2.45
N ALA A 112 23.42 -8.61 -2.61
CA ALA A 112 23.26 -7.17 -2.79
C ALA A 112 23.81 -6.39 -1.59
N ASP A 113 23.43 -6.77 -0.36
CA ASP A 113 23.89 -6.15 0.89
C ASP A 113 25.42 -6.22 1.03
N ASP A 114 26.00 -7.41 0.82
CA ASP A 114 27.45 -7.62 0.97
C ASP A 114 28.28 -6.85 -0.08
N ASN A 115 27.67 -6.46 -1.20
CA ASN A 115 28.31 -5.68 -2.28
C ASN A 115 27.86 -4.21 -2.32
N GLY A 116 27.05 -3.75 -1.36
CA GLY A 116 26.56 -2.37 -1.31
C GLY A 116 25.66 -2.00 -2.49
N LEU A 117 24.96 -2.98 -3.09
CA LEU A 117 24.01 -2.77 -4.18
C LEU A 117 22.65 -2.42 -3.61
N LEU A 118 22.06 -1.34 -4.09
CA LEU A 118 20.72 -0.93 -3.70
C LEU A 118 19.69 -1.72 -4.54
N LEU A 119 18.68 -2.27 -3.87
CA LEU A 119 17.52 -2.90 -4.49
C LEU A 119 16.34 -1.93 -4.39
N ILE A 120 16.23 -1.01 -5.32
CA ILE A 120 15.20 0.04 -5.33
C ILE A 120 13.94 -0.47 -6.03
N ASP A 121 14.09 -1.05 -7.19
CA ASP A 121 12.99 -1.49 -8.05
C ASP A 121 13.14 -2.94 -8.55
N LEU A 122 12.22 -3.37 -9.42
CA LEU A 122 12.22 -4.73 -9.97
C LEU A 122 13.40 -4.97 -10.91
N GLU A 123 13.90 -3.94 -11.60
CA GLU A 123 15.02 -4.04 -12.53
C GLU A 123 16.32 -4.28 -11.77
N ASP A 124 16.50 -3.64 -10.61
CA ASP A 124 17.63 -3.88 -9.71
C ASP A 124 17.67 -5.33 -9.24
N LEU A 125 16.53 -5.84 -8.76
CA LEU A 125 16.41 -7.23 -8.32
C LEU A 125 16.69 -8.20 -9.47
N GLN A 126 16.16 -7.92 -10.65
CA GLN A 126 16.41 -8.72 -11.86
C GLN A 126 17.92 -8.78 -12.19
N SER A 127 18.59 -7.63 -12.12
CA SER A 127 20.03 -7.52 -12.38
C SER A 127 20.85 -8.31 -11.37
N VAL A 128 20.50 -8.23 -10.08
CA VAL A 128 21.16 -9.00 -9.02
C VAL A 128 20.94 -10.50 -9.18
N LEU A 129 19.73 -10.94 -9.57
CA LEU A 129 19.44 -12.35 -9.84
C LEU A 129 20.27 -12.89 -11.00
N VAL A 130 20.49 -12.11 -12.06
CA VAL A 130 21.39 -12.47 -13.18
C VAL A 130 22.83 -12.62 -12.69
N ALA A 131 23.34 -11.64 -11.93
CA ALA A 131 24.68 -11.69 -11.36
C ALA A 131 24.87 -12.93 -10.46
N CYS A 132 23.88 -13.26 -9.62
CA CYS A 132 23.89 -14.45 -8.79
C CYS A 132 23.91 -15.75 -9.61
N ALA A 133 23.20 -15.80 -10.74
CA ALA A 133 23.21 -16.98 -11.64
C ALA A 133 24.56 -17.15 -12.35
N GLU A 134 25.21 -16.06 -12.73
CA GLU A 134 26.55 -16.07 -13.34
C GLU A 134 27.63 -16.49 -12.35
N ALA A 135 27.58 -15.98 -11.12
CA ALA A 135 28.49 -16.29 -10.04
C ALA A 135 28.07 -17.52 -9.20
N ALA A 136 27.11 -18.32 -9.65
CA ALA A 136 26.49 -19.40 -8.87
C ALA A 136 27.48 -20.38 -8.24
N LYS A 137 28.60 -20.67 -8.89
CA LYS A 137 29.64 -21.58 -8.39
C LYS A 137 30.37 -21.00 -7.16
N GLU A 138 30.71 -19.72 -7.21
CA GLU A 138 31.40 -19.03 -6.11
C GLU A 138 30.44 -18.79 -4.94
N LEU A 139 29.26 -18.28 -5.24
CA LEU A 139 28.23 -18.00 -4.24
C LEU A 139 27.72 -19.28 -3.59
N GLY A 140 27.70 -20.39 -4.33
CA GLY A 140 27.30 -21.70 -3.82
C GLY A 140 28.18 -22.20 -2.67
N VAL A 141 29.46 -21.85 -2.66
CA VAL A 141 30.38 -22.17 -1.56
C VAL A 141 30.12 -21.31 -0.32
N ARG A 142 29.70 -20.07 -0.51
CA ARG A 142 29.54 -19.08 0.57
C ARG A 142 28.11 -19.08 1.17
N TYR A 143 27.09 -19.19 0.33
CA TYR A 143 25.69 -18.96 0.72
C TYR A 143 24.79 -20.18 0.49
N GLY A 144 25.24 -21.18 -0.25
CA GLY A 144 24.44 -22.34 -0.62
C GLY A 144 24.13 -22.42 -2.12
N ASN A 145 23.53 -23.52 -2.53
CA ASN A 145 23.35 -23.82 -3.96
C ASN A 145 22.36 -22.87 -4.63
N ILE A 146 22.79 -22.24 -5.73
CA ILE A 146 21.97 -21.42 -6.61
C ILE A 146 21.75 -22.18 -7.92
N SER A 147 20.51 -22.66 -8.15
CA SER A 147 20.19 -23.31 -9.41
C SER A 147 19.70 -22.30 -10.45
N LYS A 148 20.18 -22.42 -11.68
CA LYS A 148 19.67 -21.63 -12.81
C LYS A 148 18.18 -21.80 -13.04
N ALA A 149 17.64 -22.98 -12.72
CA ALA A 149 16.22 -23.27 -12.83
C ALA A 149 15.39 -22.42 -11.82
N SER A 150 15.87 -22.31 -10.57
CA SER A 150 15.24 -21.46 -9.55
C SER A 150 15.27 -19.99 -9.92
N VAL A 151 16.45 -19.49 -10.36
CA VAL A 151 16.57 -18.10 -10.83
C VAL A 151 15.60 -17.85 -11.99
N GLY A 152 15.57 -18.71 -13.01
CA GLY A 152 14.65 -18.55 -14.13
C GLY A 152 13.18 -18.60 -13.74
N THR A 153 12.81 -19.32 -12.66
CA THR A 153 11.45 -19.29 -12.14
C THR A 153 11.13 -17.97 -11.45
N ILE A 154 12.04 -17.46 -10.60
CA ILE A 154 11.88 -16.16 -9.96
C ILE A 154 11.74 -15.05 -11.01
N GLN A 155 12.57 -15.06 -12.04
CA GLN A 155 12.51 -14.08 -13.14
C GLN A 155 11.15 -14.10 -13.87
N ARG A 156 10.59 -15.29 -14.13
CA ARG A 156 9.25 -15.40 -14.74
C ARG A 156 8.16 -14.86 -13.82
N GLN A 157 8.27 -15.10 -12.52
CA GLN A 157 7.31 -14.55 -11.54
C GLN A 157 7.43 -13.03 -11.42
N LEU A 158 8.64 -12.47 -11.48
CA LEU A 158 8.86 -11.02 -11.53
C LEU A 158 8.19 -10.39 -12.75
N LEU A 159 8.35 -10.97 -13.94
CA LEU A 159 7.70 -10.51 -15.17
C LEU A 159 6.16 -10.57 -15.07
N ALA A 160 5.63 -11.66 -14.50
CA ALA A 160 4.20 -11.79 -14.27
C ALA A 160 3.69 -10.74 -13.26
N PHE A 161 4.46 -10.45 -12.25
CA PHE A 161 4.15 -9.44 -11.23
C PHE A 161 4.23 -8.02 -11.81
N GLU A 162 5.24 -7.71 -12.59
CA GLU A 162 5.38 -6.46 -13.31
C GLU A 162 4.18 -6.19 -14.24
N SER A 163 3.73 -7.22 -14.97
CA SER A 163 2.57 -7.12 -15.87
C SER A 163 1.25 -6.79 -15.13
N GLN A 164 1.17 -7.05 -13.82
CA GLN A 164 0.05 -6.67 -12.95
C GLN A 164 0.16 -5.22 -12.42
N GLY A 165 1.15 -4.46 -12.84
CA GLY A 165 1.37 -3.07 -12.46
C GLY A 165 2.30 -2.88 -11.25
N ALA A 166 2.95 -3.94 -10.77
CA ALA A 166 3.86 -3.87 -9.64
C ALA A 166 5.05 -2.91 -9.84
N ALA A 167 5.46 -2.67 -11.10
CA ALA A 167 6.50 -1.68 -11.41
C ALA A 167 6.17 -0.26 -10.93
N LYS A 168 4.89 0.09 -10.79
CA LYS A 168 4.47 1.39 -10.26
C LYS A 168 4.56 1.48 -8.74
N PHE A 169 4.56 0.33 -8.07
CA PHE A 169 4.61 0.23 -6.62
C PHE A 169 6.05 0.23 -6.09
N PHE A 170 7.01 -0.32 -6.85
CA PHE A 170 8.41 -0.32 -6.44
C PHE A 170 9.16 0.88 -6.99
N GLY A 171 9.96 1.52 -6.12
CA GLY A 171 10.78 2.66 -6.46
C GLY A 171 10.77 3.76 -5.41
N GLU A 172 11.47 4.83 -5.69
CA GLU A 172 11.53 6.03 -4.86
C GLU A 172 10.57 7.13 -5.37
N PRO A 173 10.14 8.07 -4.50
CA PRO A 173 10.39 8.06 -3.06
C PRO A 173 9.61 6.95 -2.36
N ALA A 174 10.26 6.26 -1.42
CA ALA A 174 9.59 5.26 -0.61
C ALA A 174 8.65 5.94 0.39
N PHE A 175 7.53 5.29 0.66
CA PHE A 175 6.54 5.72 1.63
C PHE A 175 7.07 5.51 3.06
N GLU A 176 6.83 6.49 3.93
CA GLU A 176 7.10 6.39 5.34
C GLU A 176 5.80 6.30 6.14
N ILE A 177 5.76 5.42 7.14
CA ILE A 177 4.57 5.28 8.00
C ILE A 177 4.17 6.60 8.67
N ASN A 178 5.13 7.49 8.93
CA ASN A 178 4.89 8.81 9.48
C ASN A 178 4.03 9.70 8.56
N ASP A 179 3.98 9.43 7.27
CA ASP A 179 3.10 10.15 6.34
C ASP A 179 1.62 9.94 6.65
N PHE A 180 1.27 8.79 7.24
CA PHE A 180 -0.08 8.51 7.71
C PHE A 180 -0.39 9.09 9.09
N LEU A 181 0.62 9.46 9.87
CA LEU A 181 0.48 9.88 11.26
C LEU A 181 0.45 11.41 11.42
N ARG A 182 -0.03 12.12 10.43
CA ARG A 182 -0.01 13.60 10.40
C ARG A 182 -1.34 14.19 10.84
N CYS A 183 -1.26 15.41 11.39
CA CYS A 183 -2.40 16.27 11.66
C CYS A 183 -2.31 17.55 10.82
N ASP A 184 -3.45 18.19 10.59
CA ASP A 184 -3.51 19.51 9.99
C ASP A 184 -3.06 20.62 10.98
N GLU A 185 -3.01 21.86 10.52
CA GLU A 185 -2.64 23.01 11.36
C GLU A 185 -3.64 23.25 12.51
N GLY A 186 -4.86 22.79 12.38
CA GLY A 186 -5.91 22.84 13.41
C GLY A 186 -5.83 21.70 14.43
N GLY A 187 -4.88 20.77 14.27
CA GLY A 187 -4.71 19.61 15.14
C GLY A 187 -5.65 18.47 14.84
N ARG A 188 -6.39 18.49 13.70
CA ARG A 188 -7.23 17.36 13.27
C ARG A 188 -6.37 16.30 12.60
N GLY A 189 -6.58 15.02 12.91
CA GLY A 189 -5.88 13.91 12.26
C GLY A 189 -6.27 13.77 10.78
N TYR A 190 -5.30 13.55 9.88
CA TYR A 190 -5.61 13.30 8.49
C TYR A 190 -6.37 11.99 8.29
N LEU A 191 -7.36 12.00 7.41
CA LEU A 191 -8.01 10.82 6.87
C LEU A 191 -7.23 10.36 5.65
N ASN A 192 -6.48 9.28 5.81
CA ASN A 192 -5.71 8.68 4.72
C ASN A 192 -6.60 7.66 4.02
N ILE A 193 -7.01 7.96 2.79
CA ILE A 193 -7.96 7.16 2.02
C ILE A 193 -7.23 6.49 0.87
N LEU A 194 -7.12 5.16 0.91
CA LEU A 194 -6.55 4.35 -0.16
C LEU A 194 -7.61 4.02 -1.21
N ALA A 195 -7.38 4.41 -2.45
CA ALA A 195 -8.17 3.95 -3.60
C ALA A 195 -7.87 2.47 -3.88
N ALA A 196 -8.73 1.59 -3.39
CA ALA A 196 -8.51 0.13 -3.42
C ALA A 196 -9.35 -0.60 -4.47
N GLU A 197 -10.14 0.08 -5.30
CA GLU A 197 -11.00 -0.56 -6.32
C GLU A 197 -10.22 -1.45 -7.29
N LYS A 198 -9.15 -0.90 -7.88
CA LYS A 198 -8.27 -1.66 -8.79
C LYS A 198 -7.42 -2.68 -8.04
N LEU A 199 -6.97 -2.33 -6.85
CA LEU A 199 -6.14 -3.19 -6.01
C LEU A 199 -6.85 -4.49 -5.64
N MET A 200 -8.17 -4.46 -5.46
CA MET A 200 -9.00 -5.65 -5.23
C MET A 200 -8.99 -6.65 -6.39
N GLN A 201 -8.59 -6.23 -7.59
CA GLN A 201 -8.42 -7.13 -8.73
C GLN A 201 -7.12 -7.94 -8.66
N SER A 202 -6.21 -7.54 -7.77
CA SER A 202 -4.96 -8.23 -7.45
C SER A 202 -4.91 -8.60 -5.96
N PRO A 203 -5.61 -9.66 -5.52
CA PRO A 203 -5.80 -9.98 -4.10
C PRO A 203 -4.51 -10.16 -3.32
N LYS A 204 -3.44 -10.67 -3.96
CA LYS A 204 -2.12 -10.82 -3.34
C LYS A 204 -1.47 -9.48 -3.03
N LEU A 205 -1.48 -8.57 -4.01
CA LEU A 205 -0.95 -7.23 -3.84
C LEU A 205 -1.74 -6.47 -2.75
N TYR A 206 -3.07 -6.61 -2.76
CA TYR A 206 -3.93 -6.04 -1.72
C TYR A 206 -3.60 -6.56 -0.32
N ALA A 207 -3.49 -7.89 -0.17
CA ALA A 207 -3.18 -8.51 1.12
C ALA A 207 -1.76 -8.19 1.63
N THR A 208 -0.82 -7.89 0.73
CA THR A 208 0.55 -7.52 1.11
C THR A 208 0.64 -6.05 1.50
N PHE A 209 -0.16 -5.22 0.86
CA PHE A 209 -0.19 -3.80 1.15
C PHE A 209 -0.84 -3.50 2.52
N LEU A 210 -1.95 -4.20 2.87
CA LEU A 210 -2.64 -4.05 4.16
C LEU A 210 -1.91 -4.76 5.30
#